data_c7f91454ab8206f99175db7892d00eb5
#
_entry.id   c7f91454ab8206f99175db7892d00eb5
#
_cell.length_a   1.000
_cell.length_b   1.000
_cell.length_c   1.000
_cell.angle_alpha   90.00
_cell.angle_beta   90.00
_cell.angle_gamma   90.00
#
_symmetry.space_group_name_H-M   'P 1'
#
loop_
_entity.id
_entity.type
_entity.pdbx_description
1 polymer ?
#
loop_
_entity_poly.entity_id
_entity_poly.type
_entity_poly.pdbx_seq_one_letter_code
_entity_poly.pdbx_strand_id
1 'polypeptide(L)'
;MLAQLYFNAIAYTGEDRFADCAKVCQDIIDQKYGQYELSKTWNGPFTFDNDLCAENIWTAPSANSQYLFSWYYSQSSPYNIHEYYDIIKSSQYNGICMQPSLQPDGSSYGFKLGRPYEKFHDDDLRKTLYVYNGKKQYQGMFLVGRLENPRTGNTCKGEWDYRGEVLELVDMIAPFKQLGKQYADVTQLPSDIYSAEENSGVRVVKYPTPNKTDESCQWDPDWVVFRLAEVYYMLAECRFRAGEADAAAELFNKVRARNFSSADPDPVTEGNIDKYRILDEWMTEFIGEGRRRTDLIRWDVFTTERWWDHQPDGSGHLKVFPIPTTAISSSNIIKQNPEY
;
A
#
# COMPACT_ATOMS: atom_id res chain seq x y z
N MET A 1 1.99 -17.30 9.14
CA MET A 1 1.62 -16.92 10.53
C MET A 1 2.79 -17.08 11.50
N LEU A 2 3.37 -18.26 11.76
CA LEU A 2 4.46 -18.42 12.73
C LEU A 2 5.66 -17.50 12.44
N ALA A 3 6.11 -17.43 11.18
CA ALA A 3 7.18 -16.52 10.77
C ALA A 3 6.89 -15.07 11.15
N GLN A 4 5.65 -14.59 10.90
CA GLN A 4 5.25 -13.21 11.27
C GLN A 4 5.20 -12.99 12.78
N LEU A 5 4.82 -13.99 13.57
CA LEU A 5 4.86 -13.88 15.04
C LEU A 5 6.31 -13.70 15.52
N TYR A 6 7.24 -14.50 14.99
CA TYR A 6 8.66 -14.32 15.30
C TYR A 6 9.20 -12.99 14.79
N PHE A 7 8.85 -12.62 13.56
CA PHE A 7 9.31 -11.39 12.93
C PHE A 7 8.95 -10.12 13.70
N ASN A 8 7.76 -10.11 14.30
CA ASN A 8 7.26 -8.97 15.06
C ASN A 8 7.37 -9.17 16.59
N ALA A 9 8.01 -10.24 17.07
CA ALA A 9 8.09 -10.56 18.49
C ALA A 9 8.69 -9.41 19.31
N ILE A 10 9.71 -8.73 18.78
CA ILE A 10 10.34 -7.60 19.43
C ILE A 10 9.33 -6.47 19.77
N ALA A 11 8.33 -6.25 18.92
CA ALA A 11 7.28 -5.27 19.15
C ALA A 11 6.25 -5.71 20.19
N TYR A 12 6.04 -7.01 20.38
CA TYR A 12 5.02 -7.55 21.30
C TYR A 12 5.57 -7.92 22.66
N THR A 13 6.78 -8.44 22.70
CA THR A 13 7.38 -9.05 23.89
C THR A 13 8.69 -8.38 24.31
N GLY A 14 9.28 -7.55 23.43
CA GLY A 14 10.61 -7.01 23.60
C GLY A 14 11.74 -8.00 23.29
N GLU A 15 11.41 -9.26 22.91
CA GLU A 15 12.40 -10.28 22.61
C GLU A 15 12.74 -10.32 21.12
N ASP A 16 14.02 -10.40 20.81
CA ASP A 16 14.50 -10.66 19.44
C ASP A 16 14.30 -12.14 19.07
N ARG A 17 13.50 -12.39 18.04
CA ARG A 17 13.25 -13.74 17.49
C ARG A 17 13.53 -13.78 15.97
N PHE A 18 14.40 -12.89 15.45
CA PHE A 18 14.71 -12.84 14.02
C PHE A 18 15.41 -14.11 13.52
N ALA A 19 16.23 -14.76 14.32
CA ALA A 19 16.84 -16.03 13.95
C ALA A 19 15.81 -17.16 13.76
N ASP A 20 14.79 -17.23 14.63
CA ASP A 20 13.70 -18.19 14.48
C ASP A 20 12.84 -17.87 13.27
N CYS A 21 12.58 -16.58 13.02
CA CYS A 21 11.88 -16.13 11.82
C CYS A 21 12.64 -16.55 10.55
N ALA A 22 13.95 -16.28 10.48
CA ALA A 22 14.78 -16.63 9.34
C ALA A 22 14.73 -18.13 9.03
N LYS A 23 14.79 -18.98 10.07
CA LYS A 23 14.69 -20.44 9.91
C LYS A 23 13.35 -20.85 9.30
N VAL A 24 12.24 -20.34 9.83
CA VAL A 24 10.90 -20.66 9.30
C VAL A 24 10.73 -20.16 7.87
N CYS A 25 11.21 -18.96 7.57
CA CYS A 25 11.17 -18.41 6.22
C CYS A 25 11.99 -19.25 5.24
N GLN A 26 13.19 -19.66 5.63
CA GLN A 26 14.02 -20.56 4.80
C GLN A 26 13.32 -21.89 4.55
N ASP A 27 12.71 -22.49 5.59
CA ASP A 27 11.98 -23.75 5.48
C ASP A 27 10.78 -23.65 4.51
N ILE A 28 10.11 -22.48 4.44
CA ILE A 28 9.04 -22.23 3.46
C ILE A 28 9.62 -22.10 2.04
N ILE A 29 10.72 -21.36 1.87
CA ILE A 29 11.40 -21.20 0.57
C ILE A 29 11.93 -22.53 0.07
N ASP A 30 12.44 -23.39 0.96
CA ASP A 30 12.89 -24.76 0.68
C ASP A 30 11.72 -25.74 0.45
N GLN A 31 10.48 -25.24 0.39
CA GLN A 31 9.26 -26.01 0.09
C GLN A 31 8.94 -27.14 1.11
N LYS A 32 9.39 -27.00 2.37
CA LYS A 32 9.10 -28.02 3.41
C LYS A 32 7.62 -28.07 3.84
N TYR A 33 6.87 -26.99 3.60
CA TYR A 33 5.47 -26.85 4.03
C TYR A 33 4.48 -26.67 2.88
N GLY A 34 4.93 -26.79 1.64
CA GLY A 34 4.13 -26.62 0.44
C GLY A 34 4.98 -26.13 -0.72
N GLN A 35 4.44 -26.21 -1.92
CA GLN A 35 5.13 -25.74 -3.11
C GLN A 35 4.63 -24.35 -3.46
N TYR A 36 5.49 -23.37 -3.34
CA TYR A 36 5.20 -21.98 -3.66
C TYR A 36 6.25 -21.43 -4.60
N GLU A 37 5.85 -20.53 -5.49
CA GLU A 37 6.74 -19.90 -6.47
C GLU A 37 6.41 -18.42 -6.59
N LEU A 38 7.43 -17.57 -6.66
CA LEU A 38 7.22 -16.13 -6.92
C LEU A 38 6.57 -15.94 -8.29
N SER A 39 5.51 -15.16 -8.34
CA SER A 39 4.89 -14.78 -9.60
C SER A 39 5.89 -14.02 -10.48
N LYS A 40 5.83 -14.26 -11.79
CA LYS A 40 6.67 -13.58 -12.79
C LYS A 40 6.30 -12.11 -12.99
N THR A 41 5.14 -11.70 -12.54
CA THR A 41 4.65 -10.32 -12.62
C THR A 41 4.21 -9.83 -11.25
N TRP A 42 4.35 -8.52 -11.01
CA TRP A 42 3.97 -7.91 -9.74
C TRP A 42 2.48 -8.12 -9.39
N ASN A 43 1.61 -8.17 -10.40
CA ASN A 43 0.17 -8.27 -10.24
C ASN A 43 -0.38 -9.70 -10.19
N GLY A 44 0.46 -10.72 -10.45
CA GLY A 44 0.01 -12.11 -10.45
C GLY A 44 -0.75 -12.53 -9.18
N PRO A 45 -0.30 -12.16 -7.96
CA PRO A 45 -1.03 -12.47 -6.73
C PRO A 45 -2.41 -11.81 -6.59
N PHE A 46 -2.72 -10.81 -7.42
CA PHE A 46 -3.91 -9.95 -7.27
C PHE A 46 -4.86 -10.02 -8.47
N THR A 47 -4.57 -10.84 -9.49
CA THR A 47 -5.40 -10.99 -10.68
C THR A 47 -6.77 -11.59 -10.36
N PHE A 48 -7.67 -11.59 -11.34
CA PHE A 48 -9.02 -12.15 -11.20
C PHE A 48 -9.04 -13.66 -10.89
N ASP A 49 -8.01 -14.39 -11.29
CA ASP A 49 -7.86 -15.84 -11.06
C ASP A 49 -6.71 -16.10 -10.06
N ASN A 50 -6.56 -15.28 -9.04
CA ASN A 50 -5.44 -15.33 -8.12
C ASN A 50 -5.51 -16.49 -7.11
N ASP A 51 -6.61 -17.21 -7.04
CA ASP A 51 -6.76 -18.50 -6.37
C ASP A 51 -5.81 -19.57 -6.93
N LEU A 52 -5.42 -19.42 -8.22
CA LEU A 52 -4.47 -20.30 -8.91
C LEU A 52 -3.01 -19.80 -8.80
N CYS A 53 -2.75 -18.69 -8.15
CA CYS A 53 -1.41 -18.11 -8.07
C CYS A 53 -0.54 -18.87 -7.06
N ALA A 54 0.54 -19.49 -7.55
CA ALA A 54 1.48 -20.26 -6.70
C ALA A 54 2.23 -19.41 -5.66
N GLU A 55 2.21 -18.07 -5.78
CA GLU A 55 2.79 -17.18 -4.77
C GLU A 55 1.88 -17.05 -3.55
N ASN A 56 0.58 -17.22 -3.68
CA ASN A 56 -0.39 -17.04 -2.61
C ASN A 56 -0.35 -18.24 -1.66
N ILE A 57 0.09 -18.02 -0.41
CA ILE A 57 0.19 -19.06 0.63
C ILE A 57 -1.17 -19.23 1.32
N TRP A 58 -1.87 -18.11 1.53
CA TRP A 58 -3.20 -18.12 2.10
C TRP A 58 -4.01 -16.92 1.62
N THR A 59 -5.21 -17.21 1.16
CA THR A 59 -6.18 -16.21 0.72
C THR A 59 -7.48 -16.36 1.50
N ALA A 60 -8.22 -15.27 1.64
CA ALA A 60 -9.61 -15.33 2.03
C ALA A 60 -10.44 -15.43 0.75
N PRO A 61 -11.11 -16.57 0.50
CA PRO A 61 -11.79 -16.80 -0.75
C PRO A 61 -12.95 -15.82 -0.95
N SER A 62 -13.08 -15.34 -2.16
CA SER A 62 -14.16 -14.46 -2.62
C SER A 62 -14.89 -15.18 -3.76
N ALA A 63 -16.17 -15.42 -3.63
CA ALA A 63 -16.98 -16.02 -4.68
C ALA A 63 -18.29 -15.24 -4.80
N ASN A 64 -18.49 -14.54 -5.90
CA ASN A 64 -19.65 -13.65 -6.09
C ASN A 64 -19.86 -12.65 -4.94
N SER A 65 -18.84 -12.48 -4.11
CA SER A 65 -18.86 -11.63 -2.93
C SER A 65 -18.17 -10.33 -3.25
N GLN A 66 -18.93 -9.41 -3.74
CA GLN A 66 -18.48 -8.02 -3.87
C GLN A 66 -18.09 -7.38 -2.52
N TYR A 67 -18.29 -8.09 -1.40
CA TYR A 67 -18.26 -7.47 -0.08
C TYR A 67 -16.87 -7.01 0.34
N LEU A 68 -15.83 -7.83 0.21
CA LEU A 68 -14.46 -7.44 0.58
C LEU A 68 -13.90 -6.38 -0.38
N PHE A 69 -14.11 -6.57 -1.69
CA PHE A 69 -13.65 -5.61 -2.70
C PHE A 69 -14.49 -4.36 -2.75
N SER A 70 -15.80 -4.45 -2.55
CA SER A 70 -16.66 -3.26 -2.59
C SER A 70 -16.28 -2.25 -1.52
N TRP A 71 -15.88 -2.71 -0.32
CA TRP A 71 -15.41 -1.80 0.71
C TRP A 71 -14.09 -1.12 0.32
N TYR A 72 -13.07 -1.90 -0.07
CA TYR A 72 -11.77 -1.36 -0.50
C TYR A 72 -11.94 -0.40 -1.69
N TYR A 73 -12.62 -0.84 -2.73
CA TYR A 73 -12.94 -0.05 -3.91
C TYR A 73 -13.68 1.24 -3.56
N SER A 74 -14.69 1.15 -2.70
CA SER A 74 -15.51 2.32 -2.33
C SER A 74 -14.70 3.35 -1.54
N GLN A 75 -13.80 2.91 -0.66
CA GLN A 75 -12.98 3.81 0.14
C GLN A 75 -11.82 4.42 -0.64
N SER A 76 -11.17 3.65 -1.51
CA SER A 76 -9.98 4.09 -2.24
C SER A 76 -10.26 4.82 -3.55
N SER A 77 -11.52 4.93 -3.95
CA SER A 77 -11.90 5.52 -5.24
C SER A 77 -12.51 6.90 -5.09
N PRO A 78 -12.22 7.85 -6.02
CA PRO A 78 -12.94 9.10 -6.14
C PRO A 78 -14.44 8.89 -6.36
N TYR A 79 -15.27 9.88 -6.03
CA TYR A 79 -16.74 9.76 -6.07
C TYR A 79 -17.30 9.29 -7.41
N ASN A 80 -16.78 9.78 -8.53
CA ASN A 80 -17.23 9.47 -9.89
C ASN A 80 -16.35 8.47 -10.66
N ILE A 81 -15.56 7.69 -9.98
CA ILE A 81 -14.60 6.75 -10.63
C ILE A 81 -15.27 5.75 -11.59
N HIS A 82 -16.59 5.54 -11.45
CA HIS A 82 -17.36 4.72 -12.38
C HIS A 82 -17.27 5.21 -13.84
N GLU A 83 -17.05 6.51 -14.06
CA GLU A 83 -16.79 7.06 -15.41
C GLU A 83 -15.47 6.55 -15.99
N TYR A 84 -14.44 6.44 -15.14
CA TYR A 84 -13.13 5.92 -15.53
C TYR A 84 -13.18 4.42 -15.85
N TYR A 85 -13.76 3.64 -14.95
CA TYR A 85 -13.85 2.19 -15.12
C TYR A 85 -14.93 1.74 -16.09
N ASP A 86 -15.78 2.66 -16.57
CA ASP A 86 -16.93 2.34 -17.43
C ASP A 86 -17.85 1.27 -16.84
N ILE A 87 -18.23 1.43 -15.59
CA ILE A 87 -19.12 0.55 -14.84
C ILE A 87 -20.43 1.27 -14.46
N ILE A 88 -21.37 0.52 -13.90
CA ILE A 88 -22.62 1.10 -13.42
C ILE A 88 -22.33 2.12 -12.31
N LYS A 89 -23.01 3.27 -12.36
CA LYS A 89 -22.85 4.33 -11.36
C LYS A 89 -23.10 3.78 -9.96
N SER A 90 -22.12 3.94 -9.10
CA SER A 90 -22.18 3.60 -7.68
C SER A 90 -21.53 4.71 -6.87
N SER A 91 -22.03 4.95 -5.67
CA SER A 91 -21.44 5.97 -4.79
C SER A 91 -20.13 5.46 -4.22
N GLN A 92 -19.07 6.23 -4.40
CA GLN A 92 -17.77 6.01 -3.80
C GLN A 92 -17.54 7.05 -2.70
N TYR A 93 -16.59 6.77 -1.81
CA TYR A 93 -16.44 7.59 -0.59
C TYR A 93 -15.23 8.52 -0.62
N ASN A 94 -14.33 8.35 -1.59
CA ASN A 94 -13.09 9.15 -1.68
C ASN A 94 -12.29 9.17 -0.35
N GLY A 95 -12.36 8.09 0.43
CA GLY A 95 -11.93 8.05 1.82
C GLY A 95 -10.44 7.75 2.04
N ILE A 96 -9.78 7.09 1.09
CA ILE A 96 -8.39 6.66 1.24
C ILE A 96 -7.57 7.06 0.02
N CYS A 97 -6.48 7.79 0.25
CA CYS A 97 -5.45 8.08 -0.74
C CYS A 97 -4.06 7.89 -0.14
N MET A 98 -3.05 7.90 -0.98
CA MET A 98 -1.66 7.96 -0.52
C MET A 98 -1.38 9.31 0.14
N GLN A 99 -0.52 9.30 1.14
CA GLN A 99 0.05 10.53 1.67
C GLN A 99 0.82 11.25 0.55
N PRO A 100 0.79 12.61 0.51
CA PRO A 100 1.45 13.34 -0.55
C PRO A 100 2.98 13.20 -0.48
N SER A 101 3.61 13.15 -1.64
CA SER A 101 5.06 13.30 -1.76
C SER A 101 5.46 14.76 -1.93
N LEU A 102 4.54 15.58 -2.46
CA LEU A 102 4.81 16.99 -2.79
C LEU A 102 4.08 17.94 -1.84
N GLN A 103 4.75 19.05 -1.57
CA GLN A 103 4.16 20.22 -0.92
C GLN A 103 3.23 20.96 -1.90
N PRO A 104 2.36 21.88 -1.44
CA PRO A 104 1.47 22.63 -2.32
C PRO A 104 2.17 23.47 -3.39
N ASP A 105 3.45 23.83 -3.20
CA ASP A 105 4.29 24.53 -4.19
C ASP A 105 4.96 23.61 -5.20
N GLY A 106 4.71 22.27 -5.11
CA GLY A 106 5.27 21.27 -6.00
C GLY A 106 6.66 20.77 -5.60
N SER A 107 7.26 21.28 -4.53
CA SER A 107 8.52 20.77 -4.03
C SER A 107 8.32 19.48 -3.22
N SER A 108 9.30 18.56 -3.24
CA SER A 108 9.25 17.33 -2.44
C SER A 108 9.41 17.62 -0.94
N TYR A 109 8.70 16.84 -0.11
CA TYR A 109 8.96 16.85 1.32
C TYR A 109 10.35 16.27 1.65
N GLY A 110 11.07 16.89 2.57
CA GLY A 110 12.42 16.47 2.98
C GLY A 110 12.46 15.30 3.98
N PHE A 111 11.34 14.63 4.28
CA PHE A 111 11.31 13.52 5.25
C PHE A 111 11.88 12.23 4.67
N LYS A 112 12.57 11.45 5.49
CA LYS A 112 13.06 10.12 5.10
C LYS A 112 11.91 9.11 4.95
N LEU A 113 10.90 9.20 5.84
CA LEU A 113 9.67 8.41 5.79
C LEU A 113 8.55 9.18 5.06
N GLY A 114 7.50 8.48 4.67
CA GLY A 114 6.42 9.05 3.85
C GLY A 114 6.78 9.14 2.38
N ARG A 115 6.12 10.02 1.63
CA ARG A 115 6.30 10.22 0.18
C ARG A 115 6.15 8.92 -0.63
N PRO A 116 5.08 8.15 -0.43
CA PRO A 116 5.03 6.77 -0.91
C PRO A 116 5.05 6.66 -2.43
N TYR A 117 4.43 7.57 -3.18
CA TYR A 117 4.40 7.52 -4.64
C TYR A 117 5.78 7.83 -5.26
N GLU A 118 6.52 8.79 -4.67
CA GLU A 118 7.87 9.15 -5.12
C GLU A 118 8.89 8.02 -4.93
N LYS A 119 8.64 7.08 -4.00
CA LYS A 119 9.52 5.93 -3.74
C LYS A 119 9.49 4.86 -4.83
N PHE A 120 8.49 4.87 -5.70
CA PHE A 120 8.49 4.02 -6.88
C PHE A 120 9.38 4.66 -7.94
N HIS A 121 10.34 3.89 -8.48
CA HIS A 121 11.15 4.34 -9.61
C HIS A 121 10.26 4.61 -10.84
N ASP A 122 10.66 5.52 -11.72
CA ASP A 122 9.84 5.88 -12.90
C ASP A 122 9.70 4.71 -13.89
N ASP A 123 10.69 3.80 -13.94
CA ASP A 123 10.63 2.58 -14.75
C ASP A 123 9.88 1.41 -14.07
N ASP A 124 9.38 1.59 -12.85
CA ASP A 124 8.62 0.57 -12.15
C ASP A 124 7.25 0.40 -12.83
N LEU A 125 6.97 -0.81 -13.32
CA LEU A 125 5.72 -1.15 -14.01
C LEU A 125 4.47 -0.86 -13.18
N ARG A 126 4.59 -0.82 -11.86
CA ARG A 126 3.52 -0.46 -10.92
C ARG A 126 3.22 1.03 -10.94
N LYS A 127 4.22 1.91 -11.21
CA LYS A 127 4.09 3.39 -11.19
C LYS A 127 3.31 3.95 -12.38
N THR A 128 2.71 3.10 -13.20
CA THR A 128 1.89 3.52 -14.33
C THR A 128 0.41 3.65 -13.95
N LEU A 129 -0.33 4.43 -14.76
CA LEU A 129 -1.78 4.55 -14.62
C LEU A 129 -2.44 3.18 -14.74
N TYR A 130 -3.34 2.86 -13.82
CA TYR A 130 -4.15 1.65 -13.92
C TYR A 130 -5.06 1.71 -15.14
N VAL A 131 -4.96 0.71 -16.01
CA VAL A 131 -5.85 0.54 -17.17
C VAL A 131 -6.27 -0.93 -17.30
N TYR A 132 -7.57 -1.16 -17.34
CA TYR A 132 -8.12 -2.47 -17.67
C TYR A 132 -8.18 -2.66 -19.19
N ASN A 133 -7.46 -3.65 -19.70
CA ASN A 133 -7.30 -3.91 -21.13
C ASN A 133 -8.30 -4.94 -21.69
N GLY A 134 -9.23 -5.43 -20.86
CA GLY A 134 -10.17 -6.52 -21.20
C GLY A 134 -9.57 -7.91 -20.99
N LYS A 135 -10.44 -8.94 -21.01
CA LYS A 135 -10.03 -10.35 -20.86
C LYS A 135 -9.16 -10.62 -19.62
N LYS A 136 -9.53 -10.03 -18.50
CA LYS A 136 -8.82 -10.14 -17.22
C LYS A 136 -7.39 -9.58 -17.22
N GLN A 137 -7.01 -8.80 -18.25
CA GLN A 137 -5.69 -8.17 -18.34
C GLN A 137 -5.75 -6.71 -17.90
N TYR A 138 -4.76 -6.27 -17.14
CA TYR A 138 -4.61 -4.88 -16.72
C TYR A 138 -3.14 -4.53 -16.54
N GLN A 139 -2.86 -3.24 -16.50
CA GLN A 139 -1.55 -2.68 -16.25
C GLN A 139 -1.64 -1.54 -15.23
N GLY A 140 -0.51 -1.21 -14.62
CA GLY A 140 -0.40 -0.12 -13.66
C GLY A 140 -1.12 -0.38 -12.34
N MET A 141 -0.76 0.36 -11.31
CA MET A 141 -1.30 0.20 -9.97
C MET A 141 -1.90 1.51 -9.40
N PHE A 142 -1.82 2.61 -10.15
CA PHE A 142 -2.21 3.91 -9.62
C PHE A 142 -3.25 4.62 -10.47
N LEU A 143 -4.16 5.34 -9.81
CA LEU A 143 -4.90 6.41 -10.45
C LEU A 143 -4.20 7.73 -10.09
N VAL A 144 -3.68 8.40 -11.10
CA VAL A 144 -2.91 9.63 -11.00
C VAL A 144 -3.01 10.43 -12.28
N GLY A 145 -2.91 11.76 -12.17
CA GLY A 145 -3.07 12.66 -13.31
C GLY A 145 -4.52 12.83 -13.73
N ARG A 146 -4.71 13.39 -14.92
CA ARG A 146 -6.01 13.59 -15.53
C ARG A 146 -6.64 12.25 -15.91
N LEU A 147 -7.80 11.96 -15.37
CA LEU A 147 -8.50 10.71 -15.64
C LEU A 147 -9.39 10.85 -16.88
N GLU A 148 -9.12 9.99 -17.85
CA GLU A 148 -9.92 9.83 -19.07
C GLU A 148 -10.31 8.37 -19.21
N ASN A 149 -11.58 8.10 -19.51
CA ASN A 149 -12.05 6.75 -19.70
C ASN A 149 -11.24 6.05 -20.80
N PRO A 150 -10.52 4.96 -20.50
CA PRO A 150 -9.58 4.36 -21.46
C PRO A 150 -10.26 3.81 -22.74
N ARG A 151 -11.57 3.53 -22.68
CA ARG A 151 -12.34 3.00 -23.80
C ARG A 151 -12.97 4.08 -24.66
N THR A 152 -13.49 5.15 -24.06
CA THR A 152 -14.26 6.19 -24.75
C THR A 152 -13.49 7.46 -25.00
N GLY A 153 -12.38 7.69 -24.27
CA GLY A 153 -11.63 8.95 -24.26
C GLY A 153 -12.34 10.11 -23.54
N ASN A 154 -13.50 9.85 -22.92
CA ASN A 154 -14.23 10.89 -22.19
C ASN A 154 -13.48 11.27 -20.90
N THR A 155 -13.35 12.54 -20.66
CA THR A 155 -12.78 13.09 -19.42
C THR A 155 -13.70 12.80 -18.25
N CYS A 156 -13.17 12.23 -17.19
CA CYS A 156 -13.89 12.00 -15.92
C CYS A 156 -14.06 13.31 -15.16
N LYS A 157 -15.19 13.46 -14.47
CA LYS A 157 -15.54 14.66 -13.72
C LYS A 157 -15.63 14.36 -12.22
N GLY A 158 -15.25 15.35 -11.41
CA GLY A 158 -15.44 15.28 -9.98
C GLY A 158 -16.89 15.49 -9.55
N GLU A 159 -17.16 15.24 -8.27
CA GLU A 159 -18.46 15.40 -7.63
C GLU A 159 -18.38 16.34 -6.42
N TRP A 160 -19.49 16.51 -5.73
CA TRP A 160 -19.64 17.39 -4.57
C TRP A 160 -19.07 18.78 -4.85
N ASP A 161 -18.13 19.17 -4.06
CA ASP A 161 -17.46 20.47 -4.22
C ASP A 161 -16.61 20.59 -5.48
N TYR A 162 -16.23 19.46 -6.07
CA TYR A 162 -15.45 19.36 -7.30
C TYR A 162 -16.32 19.10 -8.54
N ARG A 163 -17.64 19.20 -8.40
CA ARG A 163 -18.62 18.84 -9.42
C ARG A 163 -18.42 19.58 -10.72
N GLY A 164 -18.29 18.82 -11.80
CA GLY A 164 -18.15 19.31 -13.15
C GLY A 164 -16.72 19.67 -13.55
N GLU A 165 -15.80 19.75 -12.61
CA GLU A 165 -14.39 19.94 -12.89
C GLU A 165 -13.73 18.67 -13.40
N VAL A 166 -12.63 18.82 -14.13
CA VAL A 166 -11.84 17.66 -14.58
C VAL A 166 -11.23 16.96 -13.38
N LEU A 167 -11.42 15.65 -13.27
CA LEU A 167 -10.83 14.87 -12.22
C LEU A 167 -9.36 14.59 -12.55
N GLU A 168 -8.46 15.34 -11.92
CA GLU A 168 -7.02 15.23 -12.04
C GLU A 168 -6.42 14.95 -10.66
N LEU A 169 -6.02 13.71 -10.43
CA LEU A 169 -5.45 13.27 -9.15
C LEU A 169 -3.96 13.61 -9.09
N VAL A 170 -3.54 14.26 -8.03
CA VAL A 170 -2.15 14.74 -7.88
C VAL A 170 -1.52 14.26 -6.59
N ASP A 171 -0.19 14.08 -6.59
CA ASP A 171 0.59 13.61 -5.44
C ASP A 171 0.88 14.75 -4.45
N MET A 172 -0.18 15.51 -4.13
CA MET A 172 -0.16 16.60 -3.14
C MET A 172 -1.53 16.75 -2.50
N ILE A 173 -1.63 17.56 -1.45
CA ILE A 173 -2.93 18.08 -1.01
C ILE A 173 -3.31 19.19 -1.99
N ALA A 174 -4.29 18.91 -2.83
CA ALA A 174 -4.60 19.75 -3.95
C ALA A 174 -5.47 20.95 -3.54
N PRO A 175 -5.05 22.16 -3.88
CA PRO A 175 -5.65 23.39 -3.40
C PRO A 175 -6.71 23.97 -4.35
N PHE A 176 -7.39 23.16 -5.16
CA PHE A 176 -8.24 23.64 -6.24
C PHE A 176 -9.23 24.75 -5.80
N LYS A 177 -9.95 24.52 -4.71
CA LYS A 177 -10.92 25.50 -4.19
C LYS A 177 -10.33 26.46 -3.19
N GLN A 178 -9.30 26.04 -2.46
CA GLN A 178 -8.72 26.85 -1.40
C GLN A 178 -7.94 28.04 -1.97
N LEU A 179 -7.20 27.86 -3.05
CA LEU A 179 -6.36 28.90 -3.64
C LEU A 179 -7.13 30.17 -4.03
N GLY A 180 -8.34 30.05 -4.51
CA GLY A 180 -9.19 31.20 -4.87
C GLY A 180 -9.91 31.90 -3.72
N LYS A 181 -9.84 31.35 -2.50
CA LYS A 181 -10.68 31.78 -1.37
C LYS A 181 -9.94 32.52 -0.26
N GLN A 182 -8.87 31.97 0.23
CA GLN A 182 -8.25 32.40 1.50
C GLN A 182 -6.77 32.70 1.40
N TYR A 183 -6.09 32.18 0.38
CA TYR A 183 -4.64 32.19 0.32
C TYR A 183 -4.14 33.02 -0.85
N ALA A 184 -3.16 33.88 -0.57
CA ALA A 184 -2.57 34.74 -1.58
C ALA A 184 -1.64 33.99 -2.55
N ASP A 185 -1.02 32.91 -2.05
CA ASP A 185 -0.15 32.04 -2.84
C ASP A 185 -0.16 30.60 -2.29
N VAL A 186 0.43 29.68 -3.06
CA VAL A 186 0.46 28.24 -2.73
C VAL A 186 1.23 27.90 -1.46
N THR A 187 2.16 28.73 -1.05
CA THR A 187 2.98 28.46 0.15
C THR A 187 2.21 28.62 1.45
N GLN A 188 1.05 29.30 1.40
CA GLN A 188 0.16 29.50 2.53
C GLN A 188 -0.91 28.41 2.65
N LEU A 189 -0.99 27.51 1.68
CA LEU A 189 -2.00 26.47 1.68
C LEU A 189 -1.68 25.40 2.73
N PRO A 190 -2.66 24.98 3.55
CA PRO A 190 -2.46 23.89 4.47
C PRO A 190 -2.24 22.58 3.71
N SER A 191 -1.36 21.73 4.25
CA SER A 191 -1.16 20.38 3.76
C SER A 191 -1.25 19.43 4.93
N ASP A 192 -2.47 19.06 5.28
CA ASP A 192 -2.83 18.16 6.37
C ASP A 192 -4.02 17.28 5.94
N ILE A 193 -4.39 16.33 6.79
CA ILE A 193 -5.48 15.37 6.51
C ILE A 193 -6.86 16.06 6.36
N TYR A 194 -7.05 17.24 6.93
CA TYR A 194 -8.35 17.94 6.90
C TYR A 194 -8.51 18.85 5.69
N SER A 195 -7.41 19.14 5.01
CA SER A 195 -7.37 20.07 3.87
C SER A 195 -7.47 19.38 2.52
N ALA A 196 -7.57 18.04 2.48
CA ALA A 196 -7.66 17.27 1.25
C ALA A 196 -8.98 17.53 0.51
N GLU A 197 -8.90 17.78 -0.79
CA GLU A 197 -10.02 17.83 -1.73
C GLU A 197 -10.10 16.52 -2.55
N GLU A 198 -11.15 16.36 -3.37
CA GLU A 198 -11.38 15.10 -4.11
C GLU A 198 -10.18 14.67 -4.97
N ASN A 199 -9.47 15.62 -5.53
CA ASN A 199 -8.31 15.38 -6.37
C ASN A 199 -6.98 15.21 -5.61
N SER A 200 -7.00 15.28 -4.27
CA SER A 200 -5.80 15.16 -3.44
C SER A 200 -5.35 13.71 -3.33
N GLY A 201 -4.06 13.48 -3.56
CA GLY A 201 -3.38 12.21 -3.38
C GLY A 201 -3.64 11.18 -4.48
N VAL A 202 -2.65 10.33 -4.70
CA VAL A 202 -2.69 9.20 -5.63
C VAL A 202 -3.54 8.07 -5.04
N ARG A 203 -4.30 7.36 -5.88
CA ARG A 203 -5.09 6.18 -5.46
C ARG A 203 -4.39 4.90 -5.85
N VAL A 204 -4.42 3.91 -4.97
CA VAL A 204 -3.85 2.58 -5.20
C VAL A 204 -4.92 1.63 -5.70
N VAL A 205 -4.68 0.99 -6.84
CA VAL A 205 -5.53 -0.05 -7.44
C VAL A 205 -4.72 -1.35 -7.47
N LYS A 206 -4.58 -2.01 -6.34
CA LYS A 206 -3.82 -3.26 -6.27
C LYS A 206 -4.63 -4.44 -6.80
N TYR A 207 -5.91 -4.48 -6.47
CA TYR A 207 -6.87 -5.44 -7.01
C TYR A 207 -7.61 -4.80 -8.19
N PRO A 208 -7.70 -5.49 -9.33
CA PRO A 208 -8.23 -4.90 -10.55
C PRO A 208 -9.74 -4.71 -10.51
N THR A 209 -10.21 -3.72 -11.25
CA THR A 209 -11.63 -3.46 -11.49
C THR A 209 -11.90 -3.68 -12.98
N PRO A 210 -12.80 -4.62 -13.37
CA PRO A 210 -13.17 -4.83 -14.76
C PRO A 210 -14.07 -3.69 -15.25
N ASN A 211 -14.24 -3.57 -16.56
CA ASN A 211 -15.26 -2.69 -17.11
C ASN A 211 -16.56 -3.47 -17.43
N LYS A 212 -17.66 -2.74 -17.64
CA LYS A 212 -18.98 -3.33 -17.91
C LYS A 212 -19.10 -4.13 -19.20
N THR A 213 -18.15 -3.99 -20.12
CA THR A 213 -18.15 -4.68 -21.39
C THR A 213 -17.55 -6.07 -21.32
N ASP A 214 -16.92 -6.42 -20.20
CA ASP A 214 -16.35 -7.74 -19.96
C ASP A 214 -17.24 -8.57 -19.02
N GLU A 215 -18.38 -9.00 -19.54
CA GLU A 215 -19.35 -9.81 -18.79
C GLU A 215 -18.78 -11.19 -18.38
N SER A 216 -17.69 -11.62 -19.00
CA SER A 216 -17.00 -12.86 -18.62
C SER A 216 -16.10 -12.71 -17.40
N CYS A 217 -15.83 -11.49 -16.99
CA CYS A 217 -14.94 -11.17 -15.88
C CYS A 217 -15.77 -10.91 -14.62
N GLN A 218 -15.78 -11.86 -13.71
CA GLN A 218 -16.33 -11.65 -12.38
C GLN A 218 -15.31 -10.89 -11.54
N TRP A 219 -15.81 -9.97 -10.70
CA TRP A 219 -14.99 -9.17 -9.81
C TRP A 219 -14.90 -9.85 -8.44
N ASP A 220 -14.18 -10.94 -8.39
CA ASP A 220 -14.06 -11.80 -7.22
C ASP A 220 -12.65 -12.40 -6.98
N PRO A 221 -11.56 -11.64 -7.19
CA PRO A 221 -10.25 -12.17 -6.78
C PRO A 221 -10.24 -12.43 -5.27
N ASP A 222 -9.55 -13.47 -4.86
CA ASP A 222 -9.36 -13.77 -3.45
C ASP A 222 -8.57 -12.67 -2.75
N TRP A 223 -8.91 -12.37 -1.48
CA TRP A 223 -8.13 -11.45 -0.68
C TRP A 223 -6.87 -12.12 -0.16
N VAL A 224 -5.71 -11.65 -0.61
CA VAL A 224 -4.41 -12.20 -0.24
C VAL A 224 -4.08 -11.84 1.21
N VAL A 225 -3.87 -12.87 2.05
CA VAL A 225 -3.49 -12.72 3.46
C VAL A 225 -2.00 -12.95 3.64
N PHE A 226 -1.46 -14.03 3.03
CA PHE A 226 -0.03 -14.35 3.04
C PHE A 226 0.43 -14.75 1.66
N ARG A 227 1.56 -14.19 1.21
CA ARG A 227 2.18 -14.52 -0.07
C ARG A 227 3.70 -14.68 0.07
N LEU A 228 4.29 -15.44 -0.85
CA LEU A 228 5.70 -15.83 -0.78
C LEU A 228 6.67 -14.63 -0.78
N ALA A 229 6.34 -13.54 -1.48
CA ALA A 229 7.16 -12.32 -1.45
C ALA A 229 7.37 -11.80 -0.03
N GLU A 230 6.36 -11.91 0.86
CA GLU A 230 6.50 -11.53 2.26
C GLU A 230 7.54 -12.41 2.98
N VAL A 231 7.57 -13.70 2.67
CA VAL A 231 8.55 -14.63 3.25
C VAL A 231 9.98 -14.25 2.84
N TYR A 232 10.17 -13.86 1.58
CA TYR A 232 11.46 -13.34 1.10
C TYR A 232 11.87 -12.05 1.81
N TYR A 233 10.93 -11.12 2.00
CA TYR A 233 11.19 -9.85 2.66
C TYR A 233 11.47 -10.00 4.16
N MET A 234 10.74 -10.90 4.85
CA MET A 234 11.04 -11.23 6.24
C MET A 234 12.44 -11.84 6.37
N LEU A 235 12.80 -12.79 5.49
CA LEU A 235 14.14 -13.39 5.49
C LEU A 235 15.21 -12.33 5.20
N ALA A 236 14.99 -11.46 4.22
CA ALA A 236 15.91 -10.38 3.87
C ALA A 236 16.18 -9.44 5.06
N GLU A 237 15.13 -8.98 5.74
CA GLU A 237 15.29 -8.14 6.94
C GLU A 237 16.00 -8.90 8.07
N CYS A 238 15.72 -10.19 8.28
CA CYS A 238 16.43 -11.01 9.27
C CYS A 238 17.93 -11.14 8.94
N ARG A 239 18.29 -11.32 7.66
CA ARG A 239 19.68 -11.37 7.19
C ARG A 239 20.39 -10.03 7.42
N PHE A 240 19.74 -8.93 7.08
CA PHE A 240 20.29 -7.60 7.33
C PHE A 240 20.57 -7.37 8.82
N ARG A 241 19.62 -7.74 9.70
CA ARG A 241 19.78 -7.61 11.15
C ARG A 241 20.89 -8.51 11.73
N ALA A 242 21.19 -9.61 11.04
CA ALA A 242 22.33 -10.50 11.36
C ALA A 242 23.66 -9.99 10.83
N GLY A 243 23.70 -8.84 10.11
CA GLY A 243 24.90 -8.27 9.50
C GLY A 243 25.24 -8.83 8.12
N GLU A 244 24.32 -9.58 7.50
CA GLU A 244 24.50 -10.23 6.19
C GLU A 244 23.85 -9.38 5.09
N ALA A 245 24.39 -8.17 4.84
CA ALA A 245 23.79 -7.16 3.97
C ALA A 245 23.67 -7.63 2.51
N ASP A 246 24.68 -8.33 1.97
CA ASP A 246 24.65 -8.88 0.61
C ASP A 246 23.52 -9.92 0.46
N ALA A 247 23.41 -10.87 1.37
CA ALA A 247 22.35 -11.86 1.34
C ALA A 247 20.94 -11.25 1.47
N ALA A 248 20.82 -10.19 2.25
CA ALA A 248 19.58 -9.43 2.35
C ALA A 248 19.23 -8.76 1.01
N ALA A 249 20.21 -8.12 0.37
CA ALA A 249 20.04 -7.45 -0.92
C ALA A 249 19.61 -8.43 -2.02
N GLU A 250 20.22 -9.60 -2.10
CA GLU A 250 19.84 -10.67 -3.05
C GLU A 250 18.38 -11.07 -2.91
N LEU A 251 17.89 -11.25 -1.66
CA LEU A 251 16.51 -11.65 -1.39
C LEU A 251 15.51 -10.56 -1.79
N PHE A 252 15.78 -9.28 -1.51
CA PHE A 252 14.96 -8.17 -1.98
C PHE A 252 14.92 -8.14 -3.51
N ASN A 253 16.08 -8.18 -4.16
CA ASN A 253 16.18 -8.09 -5.61
C ASN A 253 15.50 -9.25 -6.33
N LYS A 254 15.44 -10.43 -5.72
CA LYS A 254 14.73 -11.58 -6.29
C LYS A 254 13.23 -11.31 -6.46
N VAL A 255 12.61 -10.57 -5.54
CA VAL A 255 11.21 -10.15 -5.67
C VAL A 255 11.09 -8.93 -6.57
N ARG A 256 12.00 -7.95 -6.44
CA ARG A 256 11.99 -6.70 -7.20
C ARG A 256 12.10 -6.89 -8.71
N ALA A 257 12.85 -7.90 -9.17
CA ALA A 257 13.13 -8.14 -10.58
C ALA A 257 11.86 -8.18 -11.47
N ARG A 258 10.72 -8.59 -10.94
CA ARG A 258 9.44 -8.65 -11.67
C ARG A 258 8.75 -7.30 -11.87
N ASN A 259 9.23 -6.28 -11.20
CA ASN A 259 8.65 -4.94 -11.24
C ASN A 259 9.18 -4.09 -12.40
N PHE A 260 10.16 -4.60 -13.15
CA PHE A 260 10.81 -3.90 -14.25
C PHE A 260 10.77 -4.75 -15.52
N SER A 261 10.67 -4.08 -16.67
CA SER A 261 10.70 -4.75 -17.98
C SER A 261 12.11 -5.12 -18.43
N SER A 262 13.12 -4.54 -17.79
CA SER A 262 14.57 -4.76 -18.00
C SER A 262 15.26 -4.91 -16.65
N ALA A 263 16.58 -4.78 -16.61
CA ALA A 263 17.33 -4.78 -15.34
C ALA A 263 16.79 -3.67 -14.41
N ASP A 264 16.68 -3.98 -13.11
CA ASP A 264 16.30 -3.02 -12.09
C ASP A 264 17.29 -1.83 -12.11
N PRO A 265 16.82 -0.59 -12.32
CA PRO A 265 17.71 0.57 -12.41
C PRO A 265 18.24 1.04 -11.04
N ASP A 266 17.61 0.59 -9.95
CA ASP A 266 17.99 0.94 -8.58
C ASP A 266 17.95 -0.30 -7.67
N PRO A 267 18.80 -1.32 -7.91
CA PRO A 267 18.80 -2.53 -7.13
C PRO A 267 19.26 -2.27 -5.69
N VAL A 268 18.78 -3.08 -4.76
CA VAL A 268 19.29 -3.10 -3.39
C VAL A 268 20.71 -3.69 -3.42
N THR A 269 21.64 -3.06 -2.73
CA THR A 269 23.04 -3.48 -2.64
C THR A 269 23.53 -3.35 -1.20
N GLU A 270 24.64 -4.02 -0.85
CA GLU A 270 25.31 -3.81 0.43
C GLU A 270 25.58 -2.33 0.72
N GLY A 271 25.92 -1.56 -0.32
CA GLY A 271 26.29 -0.14 -0.19
C GLY A 271 25.12 0.82 0.00
N ASN A 272 23.87 0.42 -0.32
CA ASN A 272 22.68 1.28 -0.22
C ASN A 272 21.60 0.74 0.71
N ILE A 273 21.79 -0.44 1.31
CA ILE A 273 20.81 -1.03 2.23
C ILE A 273 20.98 -0.45 3.63
N ASP A 274 19.94 0.19 4.13
CA ASP A 274 19.82 0.65 5.51
C ASP A 274 18.35 0.47 5.99
N LYS A 275 18.07 0.88 7.21
CA LYS A 275 16.70 0.77 7.76
C LYS A 275 15.65 1.52 6.91
N TYR A 276 15.99 2.65 6.31
CA TYR A 276 15.04 3.43 5.51
C TYR A 276 14.83 2.78 4.15
N ARG A 277 15.90 2.28 3.51
CA ARG A 277 15.77 1.50 2.28
C ARG A 277 14.90 0.27 2.50
N ILE A 278 15.11 -0.48 3.57
CA ILE A 278 14.28 -1.65 3.91
C ILE A 278 12.82 -1.24 4.12
N LEU A 279 12.56 -0.16 4.86
CA LEU A 279 11.22 0.34 5.07
C LEU A 279 10.55 0.84 3.77
N ASP A 280 11.31 1.39 2.83
CA ASP A 280 10.81 1.79 1.52
C ASP A 280 10.51 0.55 0.65
N GLU A 281 11.35 -0.48 0.68
CA GLU A 281 11.08 -1.76 0.01
C GLU A 281 9.79 -2.39 0.53
N TRP A 282 9.62 -2.51 1.85
CA TRP A 282 8.37 -2.98 2.46
C TRP A 282 7.16 -2.15 2.02
N MET A 283 7.30 -0.84 1.98
CA MET A 283 6.20 0.05 1.59
C MET A 283 5.82 -0.14 0.12
N THR A 284 6.78 -0.15 -0.80
CA THR A 284 6.49 -0.27 -2.23
C THR A 284 5.94 -1.64 -2.62
N GLU A 285 6.42 -2.72 -1.99
CA GLU A 285 5.93 -4.06 -2.28
C GLU A 285 4.56 -4.35 -1.64
N PHE A 286 4.32 -3.85 -0.42
CA PHE A 286 3.12 -4.18 0.36
C PHE A 286 2.13 -3.03 0.54
N ILE A 287 2.22 -1.98 -0.28
CA ILE A 287 1.22 -0.91 -0.27
C ILE A 287 -0.18 -1.48 -0.51
N GLY A 288 -1.16 -1.03 0.28
CA GLY A 288 -2.53 -1.55 0.23
C GLY A 288 -2.75 -2.89 0.94
N GLU A 289 -1.71 -3.51 1.55
CA GLU A 289 -1.82 -4.80 2.25
C GLU A 289 -1.77 -4.68 3.79
N GLY A 290 -1.94 -3.47 4.32
CA GLY A 290 -2.12 -3.24 5.76
C GLY A 290 -0.86 -3.37 6.65
N ARG A 291 0.34 -3.29 6.07
CA ARG A 291 1.60 -3.60 6.77
C ARG A 291 2.32 -2.42 7.39
N ARG A 292 2.23 -1.25 6.78
CA ARG A 292 3.13 -0.11 7.07
C ARG A 292 3.30 0.22 8.55
N ARG A 293 2.18 0.26 9.31
CA ARG A 293 2.23 0.58 10.73
C ARG A 293 3.10 -0.41 11.52
N THR A 294 2.93 -1.71 11.26
CA THR A 294 3.70 -2.77 11.93
C THR A 294 5.19 -2.68 11.61
N ASP A 295 5.53 -2.37 10.36
CA ASP A 295 6.91 -2.20 9.93
C ASP A 295 7.58 -1.01 10.61
N LEU A 296 6.87 0.12 10.70
CA LEU A 296 7.36 1.31 11.40
C LEU A 296 7.55 1.08 12.90
N ILE A 297 6.66 0.30 13.54
CA ILE A 297 6.79 -0.08 14.96
C ILE A 297 7.98 -1.01 15.15
N ARG A 298 8.18 -2.01 14.30
CA ARG A 298 9.29 -2.97 14.40
C ARG A 298 10.66 -2.30 14.28
N TRP A 299 10.74 -1.21 13.52
CA TRP A 299 11.96 -0.40 13.38
C TRP A 299 12.04 0.78 14.37
N ASP A 300 11.12 0.86 15.32
CA ASP A 300 11.05 1.90 16.36
C ASP A 300 11.01 3.34 15.80
N VAL A 301 10.40 3.53 14.62
CA VAL A 301 10.28 4.84 13.98
C VAL A 301 8.86 5.40 14.02
N PHE A 302 7.86 4.58 14.35
CA PHE A 302 6.46 5.00 14.31
C PHE A 302 6.15 6.15 15.28
N THR A 303 6.72 6.13 16.48
CA THR A 303 6.46 7.14 17.53
C THR A 303 7.63 8.10 17.73
N THR A 304 8.72 7.92 16.96
CA THR A 304 9.96 8.69 17.15
C THR A 304 10.31 9.59 15.98
N GLU A 305 9.78 9.31 14.78
CA GLU A 305 10.11 10.07 13.58
C GLU A 305 8.89 10.79 12.99
N ARG A 306 9.15 11.89 12.30
CA ARG A 306 8.15 12.72 11.64
C ARG A 306 8.09 12.42 10.15
N TRP A 307 6.88 12.44 9.60
CA TRP A 307 6.63 12.50 8.15
C TRP A 307 5.28 13.17 7.88
N TRP A 308 5.21 13.99 6.85
CA TRP A 308 4.02 14.77 6.47
C TRP A 308 3.24 15.28 7.70
N ASP A 309 1.99 14.86 7.88
CA ASP A 309 1.11 15.26 8.99
C ASP A 309 1.31 14.43 10.29
N HIS A 310 2.15 13.40 10.23
CA HIS A 310 2.48 12.59 11.39
C HIS A 310 3.55 13.25 12.26
N GLN A 311 3.26 13.34 13.56
CA GLN A 311 4.20 13.85 14.58
C GLN A 311 4.59 12.72 15.53
N PRO A 312 5.83 12.72 16.06
CA PRO A 312 6.21 11.85 17.18
C PRO A 312 5.31 12.06 18.39
N ASP A 313 4.92 10.99 19.08
CA ASP A 313 4.06 11.09 20.26
C ASP A 313 4.84 11.25 21.58
N GLY A 314 6.13 11.00 21.57
CA GLY A 314 7.04 11.17 22.72
C GLY A 314 6.90 10.12 23.83
N SER A 315 5.75 9.47 23.98
CA SER A 315 5.49 8.47 25.04
C SER A 315 5.58 7.03 24.52
N GLY A 316 5.28 6.83 23.23
CA GLY A 316 5.25 5.52 22.61
C GLY A 316 3.93 4.75 22.83
N HIS A 317 2.92 5.31 23.49
CA HIS A 317 1.65 4.62 23.75
C HIS A 317 0.91 4.28 22.45
N LEU A 318 1.06 5.09 21.40
CA LEU A 318 0.44 4.86 20.11
C LEU A 318 0.94 3.58 19.38
N LYS A 319 1.98 2.90 19.90
CA LYS A 319 2.39 1.58 19.40
C LYS A 319 1.34 0.49 19.64
N VAL A 320 0.50 0.66 20.66
CA VAL A 320 -0.62 -0.24 20.96
C VAL A 320 -1.95 0.45 20.73
N PHE A 321 -3.02 -0.32 20.58
CA PHE A 321 -4.38 0.23 20.50
C PHE A 321 -5.04 0.25 21.87
N PRO A 322 -5.98 1.20 22.12
CA PRO A 322 -6.84 1.11 23.28
C PRO A 322 -7.70 -0.17 23.23
N ILE A 323 -7.88 -0.77 24.41
CA ILE A 323 -8.82 -1.89 24.53
C ILE A 323 -10.24 -1.32 24.46
N PRO A 324 -11.13 -1.87 23.61
CA PRO A 324 -12.52 -1.37 23.50
C PRO A 324 -13.23 -1.33 24.84
N THR A 325 -13.95 -0.25 25.12
CA THR A 325 -14.68 -0.06 26.38
C THR A 325 -15.66 -1.20 26.65
N THR A 326 -16.26 -1.76 25.60
CA THR A 326 -17.14 -2.92 25.72
C THR A 326 -16.44 -4.18 26.24
N ALA A 327 -15.16 -4.41 25.86
CA ALA A 327 -14.38 -5.52 26.38
C ALA A 327 -14.01 -5.31 27.84
N ILE A 328 -13.65 -4.08 28.24
CA ILE A 328 -13.34 -3.72 29.63
C ILE A 328 -14.60 -3.88 30.50
N SER A 329 -15.75 -3.40 30.02
CA SER A 329 -17.02 -3.48 30.76
C SER A 329 -17.54 -4.90 30.93
N SER A 330 -17.15 -5.82 30.06
CA SER A 330 -17.56 -7.24 30.10
C SER A 330 -16.66 -8.11 30.98
N SER A 331 -15.59 -7.57 31.56
CA SER A 331 -14.60 -8.35 32.32
C SER A 331 -14.03 -7.56 33.49
N ASN A 332 -13.97 -8.21 34.66
CA ASN A 332 -13.31 -7.65 35.84
C ASN A 332 -11.77 -7.79 35.83
N ILE A 333 -11.23 -8.47 34.83
CA ILE A 333 -9.80 -8.78 34.73
C ILE A 333 -9.09 -7.88 33.72
N ILE A 334 -9.80 -7.50 32.64
CA ILE A 334 -9.23 -6.69 31.57
C ILE A 334 -9.05 -5.25 32.05
N LYS A 335 -7.84 -4.74 31.97
CA LYS A 335 -7.50 -3.34 32.25
C LYS A 335 -7.06 -2.65 30.97
N GLN A 336 -7.34 -1.36 30.87
CA GLN A 336 -6.90 -0.55 29.75
C GLN A 336 -5.36 -0.51 29.66
N ASN A 337 -4.85 -0.39 28.43
CA ASN A 337 -3.44 -0.11 28.20
C ASN A 337 -3.06 1.24 28.84
N PRO A 338 -1.80 1.39 29.29
CA PRO A 338 -1.33 2.67 29.84
C PRO A 338 -1.60 3.84 28.89
N GLU A 339 -1.93 4.98 29.43
CA GLU A 339 -2.18 6.27 28.74
C GLU A 339 -3.47 6.33 27.91
N TYR A 340 -4.36 5.33 28.01
CA TYR A 340 -5.70 5.35 27.40
C TYR A 340 -6.81 5.42 28.46
#